data_7712c89dcc31d4bf3d1e6f624d50ceee
#
_entry.id   7712c89dcc31d4bf3d1e6f624d50ceee
#
_cell.length_a   1.000
_cell.length_b   1.000
_cell.length_c   1.000
_cell.angle_alpha   90.00
_cell.angle_beta   90.00
_cell.angle_gamma   90.00
#
_symmetry.space_group_name_H-M   'P 1'
#
loop_
_entity.id
_entity.type
_entity.pdbx_description
1 polymer ?
#
loop_
_entity_poly.entity_id
_entity_poly.type
_entity_poly.pdbx_seq_one_letter_code
_entity_poly.pdbx_strand_id
1 'polypeptide(L)'
;MTREEIHDLALSKIDMTKYMILELITGFGKSKLAIDLINHICDRVFRNNECPTILILVSKTVHKQTWKDEIKKWGGIKSNHITIECYESLKNYENSCFDIVVADEMQHLSEARIDVLETIHINESFIGLSATIKRDMRDYFIHSHKAEVIKCGLKEAVEDEVLPEPTVYLLPLTLDTTIYTYKVKKFGRDIITTQKGYYDSISSLIEWYKNKYFNSRNERMKNLWLSTAGKRLKWCAEQKEALVLHLLDKFRNYKTLTFCSSIEQSERLGKYNITSKNKASVKNLEMFNLNKIKHITACNILNEGVNLTNCRIGIFCNLNSSEIVVKQRVGRILRHKSPIIIIPYFKDTREEELVQKMIEEYSKDSIISVDSINDIKL
;
A
#
# COMPACT_ATOMS: atom_id res chain seq x y z
N MET A 1 -19.35 5.50 -9.31
CA MET A 1 -19.81 4.20 -9.89
C MET A 1 -19.77 3.12 -8.80
N THR A 2 -20.88 2.40 -8.64
CA THR A 2 -20.97 1.25 -7.74
C THR A 2 -20.07 0.10 -8.19
N ARG A 3 -19.92 -0.94 -7.36
CA ARG A 3 -19.16 -2.15 -7.76
C ARG A 3 -19.77 -2.84 -8.99
N GLU A 4 -21.08 -2.87 -9.08
CA GLU A 4 -21.82 -3.49 -10.20
C GLU A 4 -21.62 -2.68 -11.48
N GLU A 5 -21.74 -1.36 -11.42
CA GLU A 5 -21.50 -0.48 -12.58
C GLU A 5 -20.06 -0.59 -13.12
N ILE A 6 -19.05 -0.66 -12.23
CA ILE A 6 -17.66 -0.87 -12.66
C ILE A 6 -17.46 -2.28 -13.23
N HIS A 7 -18.10 -3.29 -12.66
CA HIS A 7 -18.08 -4.66 -13.16
C HIS A 7 -18.65 -4.72 -14.58
N ASP A 8 -19.85 -4.16 -14.77
CA ASP A 8 -20.53 -4.16 -16.07
C ASP A 8 -19.76 -3.34 -17.12
N LEU A 9 -19.21 -2.18 -16.70
CA LEU A 9 -18.34 -1.39 -17.55
C LEU A 9 -17.09 -2.17 -17.97
N ALA A 10 -16.45 -2.89 -17.04
CA ALA A 10 -15.27 -3.68 -17.34
C ALA A 10 -15.59 -4.83 -18.30
N LEU A 11 -16.71 -5.53 -18.09
CA LEU A 11 -17.18 -6.59 -19.00
C LEU A 11 -17.48 -6.05 -20.41
N SER A 12 -18.15 -4.90 -20.52
CA SER A 12 -18.45 -4.32 -21.82
C SER A 12 -17.21 -3.84 -22.58
N LYS A 13 -16.19 -3.36 -21.84
CA LYS A 13 -14.98 -2.82 -22.46
C LYS A 13 -13.94 -3.89 -22.81
N ILE A 14 -13.88 -5.00 -22.05
CA ILE A 14 -12.92 -6.08 -22.34
C ILE A 14 -13.17 -6.74 -23.70
N ASP A 15 -14.39 -6.63 -24.21
CA ASP A 15 -14.75 -7.13 -25.54
C ASP A 15 -14.21 -6.26 -26.69
N MET A 16 -13.84 -5.02 -26.39
CA MET A 16 -13.37 -4.02 -27.36
C MET A 16 -11.88 -3.76 -27.28
N THR A 17 -11.19 -4.23 -26.22
CA THR A 17 -9.78 -3.96 -26.03
C THR A 17 -9.01 -5.22 -25.66
N LYS A 18 -7.79 -5.32 -26.15
CA LYS A 18 -6.86 -6.39 -25.75
C LYS A 18 -6.16 -6.06 -24.41
N TYR A 19 -5.97 -4.78 -24.09
CA TYR A 19 -5.27 -4.34 -22.88
C TYR A 19 -6.21 -3.53 -21.99
N MET A 20 -6.47 -4.04 -20.79
CA MET A 20 -7.28 -3.36 -19.79
C MET A 20 -6.50 -3.14 -18.50
N ILE A 21 -6.61 -1.96 -17.93
CA ILE A 21 -6.01 -1.60 -16.64
C ILE A 21 -7.12 -1.23 -15.66
N LEU A 22 -7.16 -1.92 -14.54
CA LEU A 22 -8.08 -1.68 -13.44
C LEU A 22 -7.34 -0.97 -12.30
N GLU A 23 -7.38 0.36 -12.29
CA GLU A 23 -6.81 1.20 -11.22
C GLU A 23 -7.88 1.41 -10.13
N LEU A 24 -8.08 0.40 -9.29
CA LEU A 24 -9.14 0.35 -8.29
C LEU A 24 -8.56 0.32 -6.88
N ILE A 25 -9.12 1.12 -5.98
CA ILE A 25 -8.66 1.19 -4.58
C ILE A 25 -8.60 -0.20 -3.91
N THR A 26 -7.71 -0.37 -2.94
CA THR A 26 -7.62 -1.60 -2.14
C THR A 26 -8.92 -1.85 -1.39
N GLY A 27 -9.45 -3.08 -1.45
CA GLY A 27 -10.75 -3.43 -0.86
C GLY A 27 -11.91 -3.37 -1.83
N PHE A 28 -11.72 -2.86 -3.04
CA PHE A 28 -12.75 -2.83 -4.09
C PHE A 28 -13.21 -4.24 -4.53
N GLY A 29 -12.31 -5.21 -4.55
CA GLY A 29 -12.60 -6.58 -5.03
C GLY A 29 -11.94 -6.91 -6.37
N LYS A 30 -10.76 -6.31 -6.66
CA LYS A 30 -10.02 -6.49 -7.93
C LYS A 30 -9.84 -7.94 -8.36
N SER A 31 -9.49 -8.86 -7.43
CA SER A 31 -9.26 -10.27 -7.77
C SER A 31 -10.53 -10.95 -8.26
N LYS A 32 -11.69 -10.64 -7.62
CA LYS A 32 -12.98 -11.15 -8.09
C LYS A 32 -13.30 -10.66 -9.49
N LEU A 33 -13.19 -9.35 -9.71
CA LEU A 33 -13.45 -8.75 -11.01
C LEU A 33 -12.55 -9.35 -12.10
N ALA A 34 -11.24 -9.56 -11.80
CA ALA A 34 -10.34 -10.19 -12.75
C ALA A 34 -10.75 -11.65 -13.07
N ILE A 35 -11.20 -12.44 -12.07
CA ILE A 35 -11.69 -13.80 -12.28
C ILE A 35 -12.95 -13.79 -13.17
N ASP A 36 -13.86 -12.84 -12.93
CA ASP A 36 -15.08 -12.69 -13.73
C ASP A 36 -14.73 -12.30 -15.18
N LEU A 37 -13.79 -11.38 -15.40
CA LEU A 37 -13.30 -11.01 -16.73
C LEU A 37 -12.62 -12.16 -17.46
N ILE A 38 -11.77 -12.93 -16.78
CA ILE A 38 -11.14 -14.13 -17.34
C ILE A 38 -12.22 -15.12 -17.80
N ASN A 39 -13.20 -15.42 -16.95
CA ASN A 39 -14.27 -16.34 -17.27
C ASN A 39 -15.14 -15.83 -18.43
N HIS A 40 -15.40 -14.53 -18.49
CA HIS A 40 -16.12 -13.90 -19.63
C HIS A 40 -15.34 -14.08 -20.95
N ILE A 41 -14.02 -13.84 -20.95
CA ILE A 41 -13.17 -14.06 -22.13
C ILE A 41 -13.18 -15.55 -22.51
N CYS A 42 -13.08 -16.46 -21.54
CA CYS A 42 -13.15 -17.90 -21.79
C CYS A 42 -14.46 -18.30 -22.47
N ASP A 43 -15.60 -17.80 -22.00
CA ASP A 43 -16.92 -18.10 -22.57
C ASP A 43 -17.11 -17.54 -24.00
N ARG A 44 -16.50 -16.37 -24.26
CA ARG A 44 -16.61 -15.71 -25.56
C ARG A 44 -15.73 -16.34 -26.63
N VAL A 45 -14.47 -16.64 -26.29
CA VAL A 45 -13.44 -16.98 -27.29
C VAL A 45 -13.28 -18.47 -27.43
N PHE A 46 -13.24 -19.20 -26.30
CA PHE A 46 -12.90 -20.61 -26.27
C PHE A 46 -14.16 -21.50 -26.30
N ARG A 47 -14.39 -22.15 -27.44
CA ARG A 47 -15.53 -23.05 -27.65
C ARG A 47 -15.01 -24.50 -27.76
N ASN A 48 -15.89 -25.49 -27.54
CA ASN A 48 -15.60 -26.90 -27.81
C ASN A 48 -14.44 -27.53 -27.02
N ASN A 49 -14.36 -27.32 -25.69
CA ASN A 49 -13.33 -27.89 -24.80
C ASN A 49 -11.90 -27.30 -24.99
N GLU A 50 -11.74 -26.22 -25.67
CA GLU A 50 -10.46 -25.49 -25.66
C GLU A 50 -10.20 -24.91 -24.26
N CYS A 51 -8.98 -25.12 -23.75
CA CYS A 51 -8.56 -24.62 -22.44
C CYS A 51 -7.55 -23.49 -22.65
N PRO A 52 -7.92 -22.22 -22.38
CA PRO A 52 -6.99 -21.11 -22.50
C PRO A 52 -5.81 -21.23 -21.53
N THR A 53 -4.64 -20.81 -21.99
CA THR A 53 -3.44 -20.67 -21.18
C THR A 53 -3.43 -19.34 -20.48
N ILE A 54 -3.30 -19.34 -19.15
CA ILE A 54 -3.41 -18.15 -18.32
C ILE A 54 -2.15 -17.96 -17.48
N LEU A 55 -1.54 -16.78 -17.55
CA LEU A 55 -0.45 -16.37 -16.70
C LEU A 55 -0.92 -15.29 -15.72
N ILE A 56 -0.82 -15.55 -14.43
CA ILE A 56 -1.11 -14.58 -13.36
C ILE A 56 0.21 -14.19 -12.71
N LEU A 57 0.60 -12.94 -12.87
CA LEU A 57 1.81 -12.37 -12.29
C LEU A 57 1.49 -11.71 -10.95
N VAL A 58 2.27 -12.04 -9.93
CA VAL A 58 2.11 -11.54 -8.57
C VAL A 58 3.42 -10.96 -8.02
N SER A 59 3.31 -10.06 -7.04
CA SER A 59 4.48 -9.38 -6.49
C SER A 59 5.31 -10.23 -5.51
N LYS A 60 4.71 -11.26 -4.88
CA LYS A 60 5.39 -12.11 -3.88
C LYS A 60 4.85 -13.53 -3.88
N THR A 61 5.66 -14.48 -3.46
CA THR A 61 5.29 -15.90 -3.39
C THR A 61 4.04 -16.18 -2.56
N VAL A 62 3.82 -15.43 -1.47
CA VAL A 62 2.62 -15.55 -0.63
C VAL A 62 1.34 -15.24 -1.41
N HIS A 63 1.41 -14.36 -2.40
CA HIS A 63 0.25 -14.00 -3.24
C HIS A 63 -0.18 -15.12 -4.19
N LYS A 64 0.72 -16.05 -4.53
CA LYS A 64 0.36 -17.24 -5.31
C LYS A 64 -0.71 -18.06 -4.58
N GLN A 65 -0.56 -18.26 -3.27
CA GLN A 65 -1.56 -18.97 -2.47
C GLN A 65 -2.85 -18.16 -2.35
N THR A 66 -2.74 -16.84 -2.12
CA THR A 66 -3.91 -15.95 -2.07
C THR A 66 -4.75 -16.04 -3.36
N TRP A 67 -4.11 -16.05 -4.53
CA TRP A 67 -4.82 -16.21 -5.80
C TRP A 67 -5.50 -17.57 -5.94
N LYS A 68 -4.83 -18.66 -5.54
CA LYS A 68 -5.45 -20.00 -5.53
C LYS A 68 -6.70 -20.05 -4.64
N ASP A 69 -6.62 -19.41 -3.46
CA ASP A 69 -7.74 -19.35 -2.51
C ASP A 69 -8.89 -18.47 -3.04
N GLU A 70 -8.58 -17.32 -3.67
CA GLU A 70 -9.59 -16.46 -4.29
C GLU A 70 -10.25 -17.15 -5.50
N ILE A 71 -9.49 -17.81 -6.37
CA ILE A 71 -10.04 -18.61 -7.49
C ILE A 71 -11.02 -19.67 -6.96
N LYS A 72 -10.63 -20.42 -5.94
CA LYS A 72 -11.50 -21.43 -5.32
C LYS A 72 -12.76 -20.80 -4.71
N LYS A 73 -12.62 -19.69 -4.02
CA LYS A 73 -13.71 -18.97 -3.36
C LYS A 73 -14.77 -18.45 -4.33
N TRP A 74 -14.34 -18.00 -5.51
CA TRP A 74 -15.22 -17.40 -6.52
C TRP A 74 -15.67 -18.35 -7.63
N GLY A 75 -15.60 -19.67 -7.37
CA GLY A 75 -16.16 -20.68 -8.27
C GLY A 75 -15.21 -21.18 -9.35
N GLY A 76 -13.94 -20.79 -9.31
CA GLY A 76 -12.93 -21.27 -10.25
C GLY A 76 -12.73 -20.36 -11.47
N ILE A 77 -11.75 -20.71 -12.26
CA ILE A 77 -11.49 -20.15 -13.59
C ILE A 77 -11.74 -21.28 -14.60
N LYS A 78 -12.36 -20.98 -15.72
CA LYS A 78 -12.69 -21.92 -16.81
C LYS A 78 -11.45 -22.30 -17.63
N SER A 79 -10.39 -22.74 -16.95
CA SER A 79 -9.17 -23.26 -17.53
C SER A 79 -8.46 -24.19 -16.57
N ASN A 80 -7.78 -25.21 -17.11
CA ASN A 80 -6.88 -26.10 -16.40
C ASN A 80 -5.41 -25.68 -16.53
N HIS A 81 -5.11 -24.71 -17.39
CA HIS A 81 -3.76 -24.24 -17.70
C HIS A 81 -3.47 -22.87 -17.07
N ILE A 82 -3.51 -22.80 -15.74
CA ILE A 82 -3.25 -21.58 -14.98
C ILE A 82 -1.86 -21.64 -14.37
N THR A 83 -1.00 -20.70 -14.77
CA THR A 83 0.32 -20.47 -14.21
C THR A 83 0.28 -19.23 -13.32
N ILE A 84 0.66 -19.34 -12.04
CA ILE A 84 0.74 -18.21 -11.12
C ILE A 84 2.20 -18.02 -10.73
N GLU A 85 2.81 -16.92 -11.15
CA GLU A 85 4.24 -16.66 -10.99
C GLU A 85 4.54 -15.28 -10.41
N CYS A 86 5.71 -15.16 -9.76
CA CYS A 86 6.21 -13.86 -9.30
C CYS A 86 6.84 -13.08 -10.46
N TYR A 87 6.78 -11.75 -10.37
CA TYR A 87 7.46 -10.87 -11.35
C TYR A 87 8.96 -11.14 -11.48
N GLU A 88 9.61 -11.66 -10.42
CA GLU A 88 11.02 -12.06 -10.46
C GLU A 88 11.28 -13.22 -11.45
N SER A 89 10.29 -14.08 -11.63
CA SER A 89 10.38 -15.25 -12.53
C SER A 89 9.94 -14.93 -13.96
N LEU A 90 9.48 -13.70 -14.24
CA LEU A 90 8.92 -13.33 -15.54
C LEU A 90 9.89 -13.62 -16.71
N LYS A 91 11.19 -13.46 -16.48
CA LYS A 91 12.23 -13.76 -17.45
C LYS A 91 12.20 -15.21 -17.98
N ASN A 92 11.70 -16.16 -17.19
CA ASN A 92 11.59 -17.57 -17.61
C ASN A 92 10.53 -17.78 -18.69
N TYR A 93 9.73 -16.76 -18.97
CA TYR A 93 8.63 -16.78 -19.93
C TYR A 93 8.90 -15.90 -21.16
N GLU A 94 10.15 -15.45 -21.36
CA GLU A 94 10.54 -14.75 -22.59
C GLU A 94 10.17 -15.57 -23.83
N ASN A 95 9.56 -14.92 -24.82
CA ASN A 95 9.09 -15.52 -26.08
C ASN A 95 8.04 -16.65 -25.92
N SER A 96 7.43 -16.79 -24.75
CA SER A 96 6.33 -17.72 -24.56
C SER A 96 5.01 -17.13 -25.07
N CYS A 97 3.97 -17.97 -25.13
CA CYS A 97 2.65 -17.60 -25.59
C CYS A 97 1.62 -17.93 -24.50
N PHE A 98 0.75 -16.95 -24.21
CA PHE A 98 -0.40 -17.10 -23.31
C PHE A 98 -1.63 -16.48 -23.94
N ASP A 99 -2.79 -17.03 -23.68
CA ASP A 99 -4.03 -16.43 -24.15
C ASP A 99 -4.42 -15.25 -23.28
N ILE A 100 -4.29 -15.37 -21.96
CA ILE A 100 -4.62 -14.30 -21.02
C ILE A 100 -3.44 -14.09 -20.06
N VAL A 101 -3.06 -12.82 -19.87
CA VAL A 101 -2.07 -12.43 -18.86
C VAL A 101 -2.70 -11.48 -17.87
N VAL A 102 -2.61 -11.79 -16.58
CA VAL A 102 -3.03 -10.91 -15.50
C VAL A 102 -1.82 -10.42 -14.72
N ALA A 103 -1.67 -9.11 -14.59
CA ALA A 103 -0.60 -8.46 -13.83
C ALA A 103 -1.16 -7.89 -12.53
N ASP A 104 -1.14 -8.66 -11.42
CA ASP A 104 -1.63 -8.20 -10.12
C ASP A 104 -0.58 -7.32 -9.43
N GLU A 105 -1.05 -6.18 -8.87
CA GLU A 105 -0.20 -5.11 -8.35
C GLU A 105 0.82 -4.66 -9.42
N MET A 106 0.32 -4.31 -10.62
CA MET A 106 1.14 -4.03 -11.81
C MET A 106 2.15 -2.89 -11.63
N GLN A 107 2.03 -2.07 -10.58
CA GLN A 107 3.06 -1.08 -10.22
C GLN A 107 4.44 -1.70 -9.92
N HIS A 108 4.53 -3.03 -9.78
CA HIS A 108 5.79 -3.77 -9.68
C HIS A 108 6.45 -4.08 -11.03
N LEU A 109 5.80 -3.79 -12.15
CA LEU A 109 6.43 -3.83 -13.47
C LEU A 109 7.47 -2.70 -13.55
N SER A 110 8.76 -3.04 -13.46
CA SER A 110 9.85 -2.13 -13.79
C SER A 110 10.04 -2.08 -15.30
N GLU A 111 10.80 -1.11 -15.82
CA GLU A 111 11.14 -1.02 -17.24
C GLU A 111 11.70 -2.36 -17.77
N ALA A 112 12.68 -2.95 -17.09
CA ALA A 112 13.25 -4.24 -17.48
C ALA A 112 12.23 -5.40 -17.46
N ARG A 113 11.16 -5.34 -16.63
CA ARG A 113 10.08 -6.33 -16.63
C ARG A 113 9.06 -6.07 -17.73
N ILE A 114 8.86 -4.81 -18.10
CA ILE A 114 8.06 -4.44 -19.26
C ILE A 114 8.73 -4.95 -20.52
N ASP A 115 10.07 -4.78 -20.67
CA ASP A 115 10.82 -5.30 -21.82
C ASP A 115 10.62 -6.81 -21.98
N VAL A 116 10.63 -7.56 -20.88
CA VAL A 116 10.35 -9.01 -20.93
C VAL A 116 8.90 -9.29 -21.28
N LEU A 117 7.95 -8.56 -20.70
CA LEU A 117 6.51 -8.71 -20.98
C LEU A 117 6.20 -8.50 -22.46
N GLU A 118 6.90 -7.58 -23.13
CA GLU A 118 6.76 -7.29 -24.56
C GLU A 118 7.23 -8.47 -25.45
N THR A 119 8.06 -9.38 -24.93
CA THR A 119 8.44 -10.59 -25.65
C THR A 119 7.41 -11.72 -25.54
N ILE A 120 6.48 -11.61 -24.58
CA ILE A 120 5.44 -12.61 -24.37
C ILE A 120 4.31 -12.37 -25.37
N HIS A 121 4.01 -13.38 -26.17
CA HIS A 121 2.88 -13.29 -27.08
C HIS A 121 1.57 -13.51 -26.31
N ILE A 122 0.74 -12.46 -26.26
CA ILE A 122 -0.58 -12.49 -25.61
C ILE A 122 -1.61 -12.60 -26.72
N ASN A 123 -2.41 -13.69 -26.76
CA ASN A 123 -3.39 -13.88 -27.83
C ASN A 123 -4.61 -12.99 -27.64
N GLU A 124 -5.26 -13.08 -26.45
CA GLU A 124 -6.59 -12.51 -26.23
C GLU A 124 -6.55 -11.26 -25.37
N SER A 125 -6.01 -11.32 -24.14
CA SER A 125 -6.14 -10.18 -23.25
C SER A 125 -5.02 -10.06 -22.21
N PHE A 126 -4.64 -8.80 -21.94
CA PHE A 126 -3.84 -8.37 -20.79
C PHE A 126 -4.72 -7.61 -19.80
N ILE A 127 -4.73 -8.03 -18.53
CA ILE A 127 -5.47 -7.38 -17.45
C ILE A 127 -4.51 -6.92 -16.37
N GLY A 128 -4.29 -5.62 -16.28
CA GLY A 128 -3.47 -5.00 -15.23
C GLY A 128 -4.32 -4.59 -14.02
N LEU A 129 -3.93 -5.02 -12.82
CA LEU A 129 -4.61 -4.68 -11.57
C LEU A 129 -3.69 -3.84 -10.69
N SER A 130 -4.16 -2.73 -10.17
CA SER A 130 -3.44 -1.91 -9.20
C SER A 130 -4.38 -1.03 -8.39
N ALA A 131 -3.93 -0.61 -7.20
CA ALA A 131 -4.61 0.46 -6.45
C ALA A 131 -4.12 1.84 -6.89
N THR A 132 -2.92 1.92 -7.45
CA THR A 132 -2.33 3.18 -7.94
C THR A 132 -1.23 2.84 -8.94
N ILE A 133 -1.27 3.46 -10.09
CA ILE A 133 -0.29 3.27 -11.17
C ILE A 133 0.47 4.58 -11.38
N LYS A 134 1.79 4.50 -11.53
CA LYS A 134 2.60 5.65 -11.92
C LYS A 134 2.16 6.17 -13.27
N ARG A 135 2.14 7.49 -13.41
CA ARG A 135 1.69 8.15 -14.63
C ARG A 135 2.44 7.64 -15.87
N ASP A 136 3.78 7.58 -15.79
CA ASP A 136 4.62 7.15 -16.91
C ASP A 136 4.27 5.72 -17.38
N MET A 137 4.02 4.80 -16.45
CA MET A 137 3.59 3.44 -16.76
C MET A 137 2.20 3.40 -17.40
N ARG A 138 1.24 4.14 -16.85
CA ARG A 138 -0.10 4.24 -17.42
C ARG A 138 -0.07 4.81 -18.83
N ASP A 139 0.65 5.92 -19.02
CA ASP A 139 0.80 6.57 -20.30
C ASP A 139 1.47 5.63 -21.32
N TYR A 140 2.45 4.84 -20.91
CA TYR A 140 3.07 3.80 -21.73
C TYR A 140 2.03 2.80 -22.26
N PHE A 141 1.23 2.18 -21.38
CA PHE A 141 0.23 1.18 -21.82
C PHE A 141 -0.88 1.81 -22.68
N ILE A 142 -1.30 3.03 -22.39
CA ILE A 142 -2.28 3.74 -23.22
C ILE A 142 -1.73 4.01 -24.62
N HIS A 143 -0.52 4.54 -24.74
CA HIS A 143 0.02 4.93 -26.04
C HIS A 143 0.53 3.75 -26.85
N SER A 144 1.22 2.78 -26.24
CA SER A 144 1.82 1.63 -26.92
C SER A 144 0.80 0.54 -27.24
N HIS A 145 -0.17 0.30 -26.33
CA HIS A 145 -1.10 -0.82 -26.44
C HIS A 145 -2.57 -0.40 -26.55
N LYS A 146 -2.88 0.90 -26.59
CA LYS A 146 -4.25 1.42 -26.58
C LYS A 146 -5.07 0.87 -25.41
N ALA A 147 -4.42 0.74 -24.22
CA ALA A 147 -5.06 0.17 -23.06
C ALA A 147 -6.24 1.02 -22.59
N GLU A 148 -7.36 0.36 -22.32
CA GLU A 148 -8.49 0.96 -21.59
C GLU A 148 -8.19 1.00 -20.10
N VAL A 149 -8.41 2.14 -19.46
CA VAL A 149 -8.17 2.33 -18.03
C VAL A 149 -9.50 2.62 -17.33
N ILE A 150 -9.87 1.74 -16.41
CA ILE A 150 -11.00 1.96 -15.51
C ILE A 150 -10.44 2.33 -14.14
N LYS A 151 -10.83 3.50 -13.65
CA LYS A 151 -10.33 4.06 -12.40
C LYS A 151 -11.44 4.27 -11.38
N CYS A 152 -11.17 3.87 -10.12
CA CYS A 152 -11.98 4.23 -8.98
C CYS A 152 -11.04 4.44 -7.77
N GLY A 153 -10.87 5.68 -7.37
CA GLY A 153 -10.08 6.09 -6.21
C GLY A 153 -10.82 5.93 -4.90
N LEU A 154 -10.20 6.40 -3.80
CA LEU A 154 -10.83 6.33 -2.49
C LEU A 154 -12.07 7.23 -2.42
N LYS A 155 -11.96 8.45 -2.91
CA LYS A 155 -13.03 9.44 -2.85
C LYS A 155 -14.28 8.94 -3.58
N GLU A 156 -14.13 8.50 -4.83
CA GLU A 156 -15.23 7.95 -5.60
C GLU A 156 -15.83 6.70 -4.95
N ALA A 157 -14.98 5.80 -4.40
CA ALA A 157 -15.45 4.60 -3.75
C ALA A 157 -16.21 4.85 -2.44
N VAL A 158 -15.93 5.96 -1.75
CA VAL A 158 -16.67 6.39 -0.56
C VAL A 158 -17.95 7.11 -0.96
N GLU A 159 -17.90 8.04 -1.91
CA GLU A 159 -19.08 8.78 -2.42
C GLU A 159 -20.15 7.82 -2.99
N ASP A 160 -19.72 6.75 -3.63
CA ASP A 160 -20.59 5.71 -4.21
C ASP A 160 -20.91 4.56 -3.21
N GLU A 161 -20.63 4.73 -1.92
CA GLU A 161 -20.89 3.77 -0.83
C GLU A 161 -20.24 2.38 -1.05
N VAL A 162 -19.25 2.27 -1.93
CA VAL A 162 -18.49 1.03 -2.19
C VAL A 162 -17.59 0.68 -1.01
N LEU A 163 -17.01 1.71 -0.38
CA LEU A 163 -16.22 1.61 0.84
C LEU A 163 -16.79 2.55 1.91
N PRO A 164 -16.72 2.15 3.19
CA PRO A 164 -17.15 3.02 4.29
C PRO A 164 -16.19 4.21 4.40
N GLU A 165 -16.76 5.38 4.70
CA GLU A 165 -15.97 6.56 5.01
C GLU A 165 -15.29 6.41 6.37
N PRO A 166 -13.96 6.59 6.48
CA PRO A 166 -13.29 6.52 7.76
C PRO A 166 -13.41 7.83 8.54
N THR A 167 -13.49 7.76 9.86
CA THR A 167 -13.22 8.92 10.71
C THR A 167 -11.70 9.06 10.87
N VAL A 168 -11.13 10.20 10.47
CA VAL A 168 -9.69 10.47 10.51
C VAL A 168 -9.38 11.44 11.64
N TYR A 169 -8.75 10.95 12.70
CA TYR A 169 -8.28 11.78 13.80
C TYR A 169 -6.84 12.23 13.54
N LEU A 170 -6.65 13.54 13.44
CA LEU A 170 -5.34 14.17 13.37
C LEU A 170 -4.92 14.58 14.79
N LEU A 171 -3.76 14.10 15.23
CA LEU A 171 -3.20 14.43 16.54
C LEU A 171 -1.87 15.16 16.35
N PRO A 172 -1.91 16.52 16.24
CA PRO A 172 -0.74 17.34 16.06
C PRO A 172 0.12 17.39 17.32
N LEU A 173 1.43 17.16 17.16
CA LEU A 173 2.44 17.17 18.21
C LEU A 173 3.45 18.29 17.94
N THR A 174 4.12 18.75 18.98
CA THR A 174 5.22 19.73 18.87
C THR A 174 6.53 19.07 19.30
N LEU A 175 7.59 19.29 18.54
CA LEU A 175 8.94 18.86 18.93
C LEU A 175 9.43 19.69 20.12
N ASP A 176 9.99 19.02 21.13
CA ASP A 176 10.51 19.69 22.32
C ASP A 176 11.68 20.63 21.98
N THR A 177 11.62 21.85 22.51
CA THR A 177 12.64 22.90 22.33
C THR A 177 13.42 23.23 23.61
N THR A 178 13.10 22.54 24.72
CA THR A 178 13.58 22.89 26.06
C THR A 178 14.56 21.86 26.63
N ILE A 179 14.39 20.59 26.33
CA ILE A 179 15.17 19.48 26.90
C ILE A 179 16.32 19.12 25.97
N TYR A 180 17.54 19.28 26.44
CA TYR A 180 18.79 19.02 25.72
C TYR A 180 19.30 17.61 25.95
N THR A 181 18.93 16.67 25.10
CA THR A 181 19.29 15.22 25.24
C THR A 181 19.90 14.63 23.97
N TYR A 182 19.77 15.29 22.82
CA TYR A 182 20.21 14.76 21.54
C TYR A 182 21.61 15.23 21.18
N LYS A 183 22.44 14.31 20.64
CA LYS A 183 23.78 14.64 20.14
C LYS A 183 23.77 14.84 18.63
N VAL A 184 24.34 15.93 18.17
CA VAL A 184 24.57 16.24 16.75
C VAL A 184 26.03 16.61 16.53
N LYS A 185 26.58 16.26 15.36
CA LYS A 185 27.90 16.72 14.93
C LYS A 185 27.79 18.05 14.18
N LYS A 186 28.43 19.09 14.70
CA LYS A 186 28.51 20.41 14.05
C LYS A 186 29.96 20.89 14.05
N PHE A 187 30.49 21.16 12.87
CA PHE A 187 31.92 21.58 12.70
C PHE A 187 32.92 20.60 13.35
N GLY A 188 32.66 19.28 13.22
CA GLY A 188 33.55 18.25 13.77
C GLY A 188 33.43 18.00 15.28
N ARG A 189 32.58 18.77 15.99
CA ARG A 189 32.35 18.64 17.45
C ARG A 189 30.97 18.08 17.74
N ASP A 190 30.87 17.29 18.81
CA ASP A 190 29.59 16.82 19.34
C ASP A 190 28.94 17.95 20.16
N ILE A 191 27.73 18.31 19.79
CA ILE A 191 26.91 19.33 20.47
C ILE A 191 25.64 18.66 20.97
N ILE A 192 25.25 18.98 22.20
CA ILE A 192 23.98 18.52 22.76
C ILE A 192 22.89 19.53 22.35
N THR A 193 21.75 19.02 21.86
CA THR A 193 20.65 19.84 21.37
C THR A 193 19.31 19.30 21.82
N THR A 194 18.25 20.06 21.55
CA THR A 194 16.85 19.66 21.81
C THR A 194 16.32 18.72 20.73
N GLN A 195 15.12 18.18 20.91
CA GLN A 195 14.43 17.36 19.93
C GLN A 195 14.26 18.14 18.61
N LYS A 196 13.79 19.39 18.67
CA LYS A 196 13.68 20.28 17.49
C LYS A 196 15.02 20.53 16.82
N GLY A 197 16.06 20.84 17.60
CA GLY A 197 17.40 21.08 17.07
C GLY A 197 18.02 19.86 16.40
N TYR A 198 17.71 18.64 16.88
CA TYR A 198 18.12 17.40 16.23
C TYR A 198 17.41 17.22 14.89
N TYR A 199 16.08 17.44 14.85
CA TYR A 199 15.30 17.39 13.61
C TYR A 199 15.82 18.37 12.56
N ASP A 200 16.09 19.61 12.97
CA ASP A 200 16.59 20.67 12.09
C ASP A 200 18.00 20.35 11.54
N SER A 201 18.85 19.75 12.36
CA SER A 201 20.19 19.30 11.95
C SER A 201 20.10 18.22 10.85
N ILE A 202 19.23 17.21 11.02
CA ILE A 202 19.03 16.18 10.01
C ILE A 202 18.41 16.79 8.75
N SER A 203 17.46 17.71 8.88
CA SER A 203 16.80 18.38 7.76
C SER A 203 17.80 19.20 6.93
N SER A 204 18.68 19.94 7.58
CA SER A 204 19.77 20.68 6.92
C SER A 204 20.72 19.75 6.16
N LEU A 205 21.03 18.58 6.72
CA LEU A 205 21.88 17.59 6.06
C LEU A 205 21.20 16.97 4.83
N ILE A 206 19.88 16.72 4.89
CA ILE A 206 19.08 16.26 3.76
C ILE A 206 19.14 17.27 2.61
N GLU A 207 18.89 18.54 2.89
CA GLU A 207 18.94 19.61 1.88
C GLU A 207 20.36 19.77 1.30
N TRP A 208 21.40 19.63 2.11
CA TRP A 208 22.77 19.64 1.61
C TRP A 208 23.05 18.49 0.62
N TYR A 209 22.67 17.25 0.96
CA TYR A 209 22.84 16.10 0.05
C TYR A 209 22.02 16.27 -1.23
N LYS A 210 20.78 16.74 -1.10
CA LYS A 210 19.87 17.00 -2.23
C LYS A 210 20.48 18.02 -3.20
N ASN A 211 20.97 19.17 -2.69
CA ASN A 211 21.60 20.20 -3.51
C ASN A 211 22.88 19.68 -4.18
N LYS A 212 23.70 18.90 -3.46
CA LYS A 212 24.89 18.26 -4.05
C LYS A 212 24.52 17.29 -5.17
N TYR A 213 23.45 16.50 -5.03
CA TYR A 213 22.98 15.62 -6.09
C TYR A 213 22.53 16.42 -7.31
N PHE A 214 21.71 17.44 -7.15
CA PHE A 214 21.21 18.22 -8.29
C PHE A 214 22.33 18.95 -9.04
N ASN A 215 23.37 19.39 -8.34
CA ASN A 215 24.51 20.07 -8.96
C ASN A 215 25.50 19.12 -9.64
N SER A 216 25.68 17.91 -9.13
CA SER A 216 26.72 16.99 -9.62
C SER A 216 26.17 15.71 -10.27
N ARG A 217 24.85 15.46 -10.15
CA ARG A 217 24.19 14.20 -10.55
C ARG A 217 24.84 12.92 -9.99
N ASN A 218 25.53 13.06 -8.85
CA ASN A 218 26.24 11.97 -8.21
C ASN A 218 25.28 11.05 -7.46
N GLU A 219 25.14 9.79 -7.91
CA GLU A 219 24.23 8.79 -7.33
C GLU A 219 24.54 8.48 -5.85
N ARG A 220 25.79 8.63 -5.40
CA ARG A 220 26.13 8.51 -3.96
C ARG A 220 25.44 9.60 -3.14
N MET A 221 25.38 10.82 -3.67
CA MET A 221 24.68 11.92 -2.98
C MET A 221 23.18 11.70 -2.92
N LYS A 222 22.59 11.16 -3.98
CA LYS A 222 21.18 10.73 -4.02
C LYS A 222 20.88 9.67 -2.97
N ASN A 223 21.71 8.63 -2.89
CA ASN A 223 21.53 7.57 -1.90
C ASN A 223 21.66 8.08 -0.46
N LEU A 224 22.62 9.00 -0.19
CA LEU A 224 22.75 9.64 1.11
C LEU A 224 21.55 10.53 1.43
N TRP A 225 21.06 11.31 0.49
CA TRP A 225 19.84 12.09 0.63
C TRP A 225 18.65 11.21 1.00
N LEU A 226 18.34 10.19 0.19
CA LEU A 226 17.18 9.32 0.42
C LEU A 226 17.29 8.52 1.74
N SER A 227 18.48 7.99 2.05
CA SER A 227 18.67 7.25 3.30
C SER A 227 18.56 8.16 4.53
N THR A 228 19.06 9.40 4.47
CA THR A 228 18.96 10.35 5.57
C THR A 228 17.52 10.85 5.76
N ALA A 229 16.78 11.05 4.66
CA ALA A 229 15.35 11.36 4.72
C ALA A 229 14.54 10.22 5.37
N GLY A 230 14.84 8.98 5.03
CA GLY A 230 14.25 7.79 5.65
C GLY A 230 14.56 7.70 7.15
N LYS A 231 15.81 7.99 7.55
CA LYS A 231 16.22 8.03 8.97
C LYS A 231 15.45 9.10 9.75
N ARG A 232 15.22 10.29 9.16
CA ARG A 232 14.42 11.36 9.80
C ARG A 232 12.98 10.90 10.05
N LEU A 233 12.30 10.30 9.07
CA LEU A 233 10.93 9.79 9.25
C LEU A 233 10.89 8.66 10.28
N LYS A 234 11.87 7.75 10.27
CA LYS A 234 11.98 6.69 11.28
C LYS A 234 12.13 7.30 12.68
N TRP A 235 13.00 8.27 12.85
CA TRP A 235 13.22 8.96 14.12
C TRP A 235 11.93 9.65 14.59
N CYS A 236 11.21 10.37 13.73
CA CYS A 236 9.91 10.97 14.08
C CYS A 236 8.91 9.91 14.57
N ALA A 237 8.85 8.76 13.92
CA ALA A 237 7.98 7.67 14.35
C ALA A 237 8.38 7.13 15.74
N GLU A 238 9.68 7.01 16.02
CA GLU A 238 10.19 6.57 17.34
C GLU A 238 9.83 7.55 18.47
N GLN A 239 9.83 8.88 18.19
CA GLN A 239 9.43 9.88 19.17
C GLN A 239 7.95 9.79 19.58
N LYS A 240 7.12 9.08 18.83
CA LYS A 240 5.67 8.90 19.10
C LYS A 240 5.34 7.61 19.86
N GLU A 241 6.31 6.79 20.22
CA GLU A 241 6.07 5.46 20.81
C GLU A 241 5.26 5.52 22.12
N ALA A 242 5.60 6.42 23.03
CA ALA A 242 4.86 6.58 24.29
C ALA A 242 3.38 6.94 24.05
N LEU A 243 3.13 7.87 23.11
CA LEU A 243 1.79 8.24 22.72
C LEU A 243 1.01 7.06 22.11
N VAL A 244 1.65 6.29 21.24
CA VAL A 244 1.04 5.11 20.61
C VAL A 244 0.71 4.04 21.63
N LEU A 245 1.56 3.81 22.64
CA LEU A 245 1.26 2.89 23.74
C LEU A 245 0.01 3.34 24.54
N HIS A 246 -0.14 4.63 24.81
CA HIS A 246 -1.36 5.16 25.45
C HIS A 246 -2.60 4.98 24.58
N LEU A 247 -2.49 5.17 23.24
CA LEU A 247 -3.59 4.87 22.32
C LEU A 247 -3.95 3.39 22.32
N LEU A 248 -2.98 2.49 22.34
CA LEU A 248 -3.21 1.05 22.38
C LEU A 248 -3.88 0.61 23.70
N ASP A 249 -3.52 1.22 24.83
CA ASP A 249 -4.19 0.96 26.11
C ASP A 249 -5.63 1.49 26.10
N LYS A 250 -5.84 2.73 25.65
CA LYS A 250 -7.19 3.31 25.53
C LYS A 250 -8.11 2.42 24.67
N PHE A 251 -7.61 1.89 23.57
CA PHE A 251 -8.39 1.10 22.62
C PHE A 251 -8.17 -0.41 22.74
N ARG A 252 -7.75 -0.89 23.91
CA ARG A 252 -7.40 -2.30 24.16
C ARG A 252 -8.50 -3.32 23.81
N ASN A 253 -9.75 -2.90 23.79
CA ASN A 253 -10.90 -3.74 23.48
C ASN A 253 -11.23 -3.80 21.97
N TYR A 254 -10.59 -2.97 21.14
CA TYR A 254 -10.87 -2.85 19.71
C TYR A 254 -9.75 -3.44 18.87
N LYS A 255 -10.12 -4.01 17.74
CA LYS A 255 -9.13 -4.50 16.77
C LYS A 255 -8.37 -3.33 16.17
N THR A 256 -7.09 -3.25 16.50
CA THR A 256 -6.20 -2.14 16.16
C THR A 256 -4.99 -2.65 15.41
N LEU A 257 -4.66 -1.97 14.33
CA LEU A 257 -3.43 -2.15 13.55
C LEU A 257 -2.56 -0.90 13.68
N THR A 258 -1.30 -1.07 14.10
CA THR A 258 -0.32 0.02 14.13
C THR A 258 0.73 -0.15 13.06
N PHE A 259 0.89 0.86 12.21
CA PHE A 259 1.92 0.91 11.18
C PHE A 259 3.20 1.52 11.72
N CYS A 260 4.25 0.71 11.79
CA CYS A 260 5.55 1.05 12.37
C CYS A 260 6.58 1.39 11.29
N SER A 261 7.62 2.13 11.67
CA SER A 261 8.73 2.53 10.80
C SER A 261 9.80 1.45 10.66
N SER A 262 9.94 0.60 11.65
CA SER A 262 10.95 -0.46 11.70
C SER A 262 10.45 -1.71 12.43
N ILE A 263 11.17 -2.81 12.25
CA ILE A 263 10.90 -4.07 12.94
C ILE A 263 11.05 -3.88 14.44
N GLU A 264 12.13 -3.22 14.87
CA GLU A 264 12.42 -2.95 16.28
C GLU A 264 11.32 -2.12 16.94
N GLN A 265 10.78 -1.09 16.24
CA GLN A 265 9.63 -0.33 16.73
C GLN A 265 8.38 -1.21 16.85
N SER A 266 8.14 -2.07 15.87
CA SER A 266 7.00 -2.99 15.88
C SER A 266 7.06 -3.97 17.06
N GLU A 267 8.26 -4.42 17.44
CA GLU A 267 8.50 -5.30 18.60
C GLU A 267 8.31 -4.56 19.94
N ARG A 268 8.73 -3.29 20.03
CA ARG A 268 8.52 -2.48 21.24
C ARG A 268 7.06 -2.10 21.47
N LEU A 269 6.31 -1.82 20.41
CA LEU A 269 4.91 -1.39 20.50
C LEU A 269 3.92 -2.53 20.65
N GLY A 270 4.29 -3.77 20.34
CA GLY A 270 3.35 -4.87 20.45
C GLY A 270 3.99 -6.27 20.49
N LYS A 271 3.44 -7.10 21.40
CA LYS A 271 3.81 -8.52 21.52
C LYS A 271 3.54 -9.29 20.21
N TYR A 272 2.44 -8.96 19.52
CA TYR A 272 2.02 -9.62 18.30
C TYR A 272 2.32 -8.70 17.11
N ASN A 273 3.41 -9.01 16.42
CA ASN A 273 3.84 -8.22 15.28
C ASN A 273 3.85 -9.04 13.98
N ILE A 274 3.73 -8.33 12.87
CA ILE A 274 3.79 -8.87 11.51
C ILE A 274 4.97 -8.20 10.81
N THR A 275 6.08 -8.92 10.74
CA THR A 275 7.33 -8.42 10.16
C THR A 275 8.02 -9.52 9.34
N SER A 276 8.93 -9.15 8.44
CA SER A 276 9.66 -10.11 7.60
C SER A 276 10.59 -11.06 8.40
N LYS A 277 10.97 -10.66 9.60
CA LYS A 277 11.83 -11.47 10.48
C LYS A 277 11.05 -12.35 11.46
N ASN A 278 9.77 -12.04 11.71
CA ASN A 278 8.97 -12.78 12.67
C ASN A 278 8.36 -14.03 12.05
N LYS A 279 8.87 -15.20 12.38
CA LYS A 279 8.33 -16.50 11.93
C LYS A 279 6.87 -16.75 12.35
N ALA A 280 6.41 -16.08 13.42
CA ALA A 280 5.04 -16.18 13.90
C ALA A 280 4.07 -15.21 13.19
N SER A 281 4.50 -14.42 12.21
CA SER A 281 3.67 -13.42 11.53
C SER A 281 2.36 -14.00 10.98
N VAL A 282 2.39 -15.16 10.35
CA VAL A 282 1.20 -15.84 9.82
C VAL A 282 0.25 -16.22 10.96
N LYS A 283 0.77 -16.86 12.02
CA LYS A 283 -0.01 -17.23 13.20
C LYS A 283 -0.62 -16.01 13.90
N ASN A 284 0.14 -14.93 14.04
CA ASN A 284 -0.35 -13.67 14.64
C ASN A 284 -1.50 -13.09 13.83
N LEU A 285 -1.39 -13.12 12.50
CA LEU A 285 -2.44 -12.69 11.60
C LEU A 285 -3.71 -13.54 11.73
N GLU A 286 -3.57 -14.87 11.77
CA GLU A 286 -4.70 -15.78 11.99
C GLU A 286 -5.38 -15.52 13.34
N MET A 287 -4.60 -15.38 14.41
CA MET A 287 -5.14 -15.05 15.74
C MET A 287 -5.89 -13.72 15.75
N PHE A 288 -5.38 -12.72 15.04
CA PHE A 288 -6.05 -11.43 14.89
C PHE A 288 -7.35 -11.57 14.09
N ASN A 289 -7.33 -12.27 12.97
CA ASN A 289 -8.52 -12.51 12.16
C ASN A 289 -9.60 -13.29 12.93
N LEU A 290 -9.20 -14.31 13.70
CA LEU A 290 -10.07 -15.09 14.58
C LEU A 290 -10.49 -14.33 15.87
N ASN A 291 -10.16 -13.05 16.01
CA ASN A 291 -10.50 -12.22 17.15
C ASN A 291 -9.89 -12.68 18.51
N LYS A 292 -8.87 -13.55 18.48
CA LYS A 292 -8.14 -14.04 19.66
C LYS A 292 -7.18 -13.00 20.25
N ILE A 293 -6.72 -12.07 19.43
CA ILE A 293 -5.92 -10.91 19.81
C ILE A 293 -6.54 -9.65 19.21
N LYS A 294 -6.40 -8.52 19.91
CA LYS A 294 -7.00 -7.25 19.50
C LYS A 294 -6.01 -6.30 18.83
N HIS A 295 -4.73 -6.40 19.20
CA HIS A 295 -3.71 -5.48 18.68
C HIS A 295 -2.65 -6.25 17.91
N ILE A 296 -2.29 -5.73 16.76
CA ILE A 296 -1.11 -6.12 15.99
C ILE A 296 -0.35 -4.89 15.53
N THR A 297 0.96 -5.03 15.47
CA THR A 297 1.85 -4.04 14.89
C THR A 297 2.44 -4.56 13.59
N ALA A 298 2.73 -3.70 12.63
CA ALA A 298 3.25 -4.11 11.34
C ALA A 298 4.30 -3.16 10.80
N CYS A 299 5.35 -3.71 10.19
CA CYS A 299 6.35 -2.98 9.46
C CYS A 299 6.49 -3.56 8.04
N ASN A 300 6.17 -2.76 7.03
CA ASN A 300 6.33 -3.02 5.59
C ASN A 300 5.63 -4.25 4.98
N ILE A 301 5.21 -5.25 5.75
CA ILE A 301 4.60 -6.49 5.22
C ILE A 301 3.14 -6.33 4.83
N LEU A 302 2.39 -5.48 5.54
CA LEU A 302 0.96 -5.29 5.28
C LEU A 302 0.66 -4.36 4.10
N ASN A 303 1.67 -3.94 3.35
CA ASN A 303 1.45 -3.12 2.18
C ASN A 303 0.74 -3.91 1.06
N GLU A 304 0.92 -5.26 1.00
CA GLU A 304 0.38 -6.11 -0.06
C GLU A 304 -0.05 -7.49 0.44
N GLY A 305 -1.11 -8.05 -0.17
CA GLY A 305 -1.47 -9.48 -0.08
C GLY A 305 -2.00 -10.01 1.26
N VAL A 306 -2.09 -9.20 2.31
CA VAL A 306 -2.59 -9.65 3.61
C VAL A 306 -4.04 -9.26 3.81
N ASN A 307 -4.89 -10.23 4.13
CA ASN A 307 -6.31 -9.99 4.42
C ASN A 307 -6.50 -9.77 5.94
N LEU A 308 -7.01 -8.60 6.33
CA LEU A 308 -7.39 -8.27 7.70
C LEU A 308 -8.91 -8.23 7.81
N THR A 309 -9.47 -8.98 8.73
CA THR A 309 -10.92 -8.99 8.97
C THR A 309 -11.28 -8.10 10.15
N ASN A 310 -12.27 -7.23 9.95
CA ASN A 310 -12.86 -6.37 11.00
C ASN A 310 -11.83 -5.53 11.79
N CYS A 311 -10.75 -5.05 11.17
CA CYS A 311 -9.86 -4.10 11.79
C CYS A 311 -10.55 -2.73 11.84
N ARG A 312 -10.88 -2.24 13.06
CA ARG A 312 -11.61 -0.99 13.23
C ARG A 312 -10.69 0.22 13.27
N ILE A 313 -9.53 0.10 13.90
CA ILE A 313 -8.64 1.23 14.16
C ILE A 313 -7.29 1.01 13.47
N GLY A 314 -6.85 2.02 12.73
CA GLY A 314 -5.50 2.10 12.19
C GLY A 314 -4.73 3.25 12.81
N ILE A 315 -3.56 2.96 13.41
CA ILE A 315 -2.68 3.99 13.96
C ILE A 315 -1.46 4.13 13.04
N PHE A 316 -1.27 5.30 12.46
CA PHE A 316 -0.16 5.62 11.57
C PHE A 316 1.01 6.21 12.36
N CYS A 317 1.75 5.38 13.09
CA CYS A 317 2.96 5.83 13.78
C CYS A 317 4.04 6.28 12.80
N ASN A 318 4.15 5.62 11.65
CA ASN A 318 5.05 5.96 10.55
C ASN A 318 4.28 6.53 9.36
N LEU A 319 4.60 7.75 8.97
CA LEU A 319 4.13 8.38 7.75
C LEU A 319 5.11 8.09 6.60
N ASN A 320 4.58 7.76 5.44
CA ASN A 320 5.39 7.43 4.26
C ASN A 320 5.08 8.44 3.14
N SER A 321 6.11 8.78 2.36
CA SER A 321 5.96 9.65 1.20
C SER A 321 5.37 8.94 -0.04
N SER A 322 5.28 7.61 -0.02
CA SER A 322 4.68 6.83 -1.11
C SER A 322 3.17 6.80 -0.98
N GLU A 323 2.49 7.41 -1.93
CA GLU A 323 1.01 7.39 -2.06
C GLU A 323 0.47 5.95 -2.13
N ILE A 324 1.17 5.07 -2.87
CA ILE A 324 0.81 3.66 -2.99
C ILE A 324 0.77 2.99 -1.62
N VAL A 325 1.80 3.17 -0.80
CA VAL A 325 1.89 2.57 0.54
C VAL A 325 0.78 3.10 1.45
N VAL A 326 0.48 4.39 1.40
CA VAL A 326 -0.60 5.00 2.19
C VAL A 326 -1.95 4.42 1.80
N LYS A 327 -2.28 4.39 0.51
CA LYS A 327 -3.54 3.84 -0.01
C LYS A 327 -3.72 2.36 0.35
N GLN A 328 -2.67 1.57 0.24
CA GLN A 328 -2.70 0.15 0.63
C GLN A 328 -2.94 -0.04 2.13
N ARG A 329 -2.32 0.77 2.98
CA ARG A 329 -2.52 0.74 4.44
C ARG A 329 -3.94 1.10 4.82
N VAL A 330 -4.47 2.20 4.28
CA VAL A 330 -5.83 2.65 4.51
C VAL A 330 -6.84 1.59 4.07
N GLY A 331 -6.70 1.04 2.89
CA GLY A 331 -7.58 -0.01 2.36
C GLY A 331 -7.64 -1.30 3.20
N ARG A 332 -6.69 -1.51 4.15
CA ARG A 332 -6.77 -2.61 5.12
C ARG A 332 -7.74 -2.33 6.25
N ILE A 333 -7.92 -1.05 6.61
CA ILE A 333 -8.78 -0.59 7.71
C ILE A 333 -10.20 -0.38 7.20
N LEU A 334 -10.39 0.07 5.97
CA LEU A 334 -11.69 0.31 5.34
C LEU A 334 -12.58 -0.94 5.16
N ARG A 335 -12.18 -2.08 5.70
CA ARG A 335 -12.99 -3.31 5.72
C ARG A 335 -13.92 -3.43 6.92
N HIS A 336 -13.85 -2.50 7.85
CA HIS A 336 -14.77 -2.38 8.97
C HIS A 336 -15.91 -1.40 8.61
N LYS A 337 -17.12 -1.60 9.16
CA LYS A 337 -18.29 -0.72 8.90
C LYS A 337 -18.07 0.73 9.33
N SER A 338 -17.29 0.96 10.38
CA SER A 338 -16.95 2.28 10.91
C SER A 338 -15.45 2.35 11.17
N PRO A 339 -14.64 2.53 10.13
CA PRO A 339 -13.19 2.54 10.25
C PRO A 339 -12.70 3.84 10.86
N ILE A 340 -11.66 3.77 11.67
CA ILE A 340 -11.03 4.91 12.33
C ILE A 340 -9.55 4.92 12.00
N ILE A 341 -9.06 6.07 11.58
CA ILE A 341 -7.66 6.31 11.29
C ILE A 341 -7.15 7.34 12.28
N ILE A 342 -6.05 7.03 12.97
CA ILE A 342 -5.41 7.95 13.92
C ILE A 342 -4.01 8.27 13.42
N ILE A 343 -3.75 9.56 13.23
CA ILE A 343 -2.50 10.06 12.65
C ILE A 343 -1.83 11.04 13.62
N PRO A 344 -0.98 10.56 14.52
CA PRO A 344 -0.09 11.44 15.28
C PRO A 344 1.03 11.95 14.38
N TYR A 345 1.27 13.26 14.35
CA TYR A 345 2.30 13.87 13.53
C TYR A 345 2.90 15.10 14.18
N PHE A 346 4.14 15.42 13.86
CA PHE A 346 4.80 16.63 14.34
C PHE A 346 4.51 17.80 13.40
N LYS A 347 3.96 18.91 13.97
CA LYS A 347 3.79 20.20 13.29
C LYS A 347 5.16 20.78 12.89
N ASP A 348 5.16 21.64 11.89
CA ASP A 348 6.36 22.30 11.36
C ASP A 348 7.45 21.31 10.93
N THR A 349 7.04 20.13 10.47
CA THR A 349 7.95 19.09 9.98
C THR A 349 7.47 18.50 8.66
N ARG A 350 8.31 17.66 8.06
CA ARG A 350 7.92 16.90 6.86
C ARG A 350 6.68 16.00 7.08
N GLU A 351 6.40 15.60 8.32
CA GLU A 351 5.21 14.79 8.60
C GLU A 351 3.93 15.58 8.33
N GLU A 352 3.87 16.85 8.68
CA GLU A 352 2.70 17.68 8.40
C GLU A 352 2.39 17.78 6.90
N GLU A 353 3.40 17.98 6.07
CA GLU A 353 3.23 17.98 4.62
C GLU A 353 2.71 16.63 4.09
N LEU A 354 3.18 15.51 4.68
CA LEU A 354 2.71 14.17 4.32
C LEU A 354 1.26 13.94 4.76
N VAL A 355 0.89 14.43 5.93
CA VAL A 355 -0.49 14.36 6.43
C VAL A 355 -1.42 15.17 5.54
N GLN A 356 -1.07 16.40 5.18
CA GLN A 356 -1.89 17.23 4.30
C GLN A 356 -2.19 16.52 2.97
N LYS A 357 -1.17 15.93 2.34
CA LYS A 357 -1.38 15.13 1.13
C LYS A 357 -2.23 13.88 1.36
N MET A 358 -2.10 13.24 2.52
CA MET A 358 -2.87 12.03 2.83
C MET A 358 -4.35 12.34 3.01
N ILE A 359 -4.69 13.48 3.59
CA ILE A 359 -6.07 13.85 3.89
C ILE A 359 -6.83 14.48 2.72
N GLU A 360 -6.16 14.84 1.62
CA GLU A 360 -6.80 15.39 0.42
C GLU A 360 -7.85 14.45 -0.21
N GLU A 361 -7.71 13.14 0.05
CA GLU A 361 -8.62 12.11 -0.49
C GLU A 361 -9.84 11.84 0.40
N TYR A 362 -9.98 12.49 1.56
CA TYR A 362 -11.11 12.32 2.48
C TYR A 362 -12.03 13.53 2.46
N SER A 363 -13.29 13.32 2.84
CA SER A 363 -14.20 14.45 3.04
C SER A 363 -13.75 15.30 4.24
N LYS A 364 -14.03 16.60 4.20
CA LYS A 364 -13.65 17.50 5.29
C LYS A 364 -14.36 17.14 6.60
N ASP A 365 -15.58 16.61 6.50
CA ASP A 365 -16.42 16.25 7.67
C ASP A 365 -15.91 14.99 8.37
N SER A 366 -15.15 14.15 7.66
CA SER A 366 -14.54 12.95 8.23
C SER A 366 -13.21 13.20 8.95
N ILE A 367 -12.64 14.42 8.82
CA ILE A 367 -11.33 14.79 9.39
C ILE A 367 -11.56 15.60 10.67
N ILE A 368 -11.06 15.10 11.79
CA ILE A 368 -11.19 15.72 13.11
C ILE A 368 -9.78 15.96 13.68
N SER A 369 -9.41 17.22 13.89
CA SER A 369 -8.18 17.56 14.62
C SER A 369 -8.46 17.55 16.12
N VAL A 370 -7.61 16.88 16.90
CA VAL A 370 -7.75 16.75 18.35
C VAL A 370 -6.44 17.09 19.05
N ASP A 371 -6.52 17.76 20.18
CA ASP A 371 -5.35 18.14 20.97
C ASP A 371 -4.94 17.06 21.98
N SER A 372 -5.85 16.15 22.30
CA SER A 372 -5.63 15.08 23.28
C SER A 372 -6.14 13.73 22.79
N ILE A 373 -5.47 12.66 23.22
CA ILE A 373 -5.97 11.28 23.07
C ILE A 373 -7.40 11.14 23.62
N ASN A 374 -7.74 11.88 24.68
CA ASN A 374 -9.05 11.79 25.33
C ASN A 374 -10.20 12.27 24.43
N ASP A 375 -9.93 13.14 23.48
CA ASP A 375 -10.92 13.70 22.56
C ASP A 375 -11.29 12.75 21.41
N ILE A 376 -10.51 11.67 21.22
CA ILE A 376 -10.81 10.64 20.23
C ILE A 376 -11.98 9.80 20.71
N LYS A 377 -13.10 9.85 19.98
CA LYS A 377 -14.34 9.09 20.24
C LYS A 377 -14.48 7.93 19.25
N LEU A 378 -15.14 6.83 19.66
CA LEU A 378 -15.39 5.63 18.84
C LEU A 378 -16.87 5.45 18.50
#